data_0a23f4d617dff954e452c4c93d7fc5e3
#
_entry.id   0a23f4d617dff954e452c4c93d7fc5e3
#
_cell.length_a   1.000
_cell.length_b   1.000
_cell.length_c   1.000
_cell.angle_alpha   90.00
_cell.angle_beta   90.00
_cell.angle_gamma   90.00
#
_symmetry.space_group_name_H-M   'P 1'
#
loop_
_entity.id
_entity.type
_entity.pdbx_description
1 polymer ?
#
loop_
_entity_poly.entity_id
_entity_poly.type
_entity_poly.pdbx_seq_one_letter_code
_entity_poly.pdbx_strand_id
1 'polypeptide(L)'
;DFNATTSSGMENLAKLGAYDSGQVASYLASSNLKPNVDRASGSTDSQKANGVALALALSGDEYRVDIGSTPLGQDLNTVVGGVKWSPKLTNYLSLIFTGERRSLTDSLLSWVGLKDSYSGKTWGQVTKNGGTLQLSYDDGDAGFYVGGGGYSYLGQNVASNTSINANAGVYLRPYHDEYRQLQTGLSMSYMDYSKNLSYFTYGQGGYFSPQNYVSVSLPVSLTEKYDNWTMKLG
;
A
#
# COMPACT_ATOMS: atom_id res chain seq x y z
N ASP A 1 -15.28 -3.75 17.78
CA ASP A 1 -15.03 -4.66 16.67
C ASP A 1 -16.35 -4.98 16.01
N PHE A 2 -16.73 -4.13 15.06
CA PHE A 2 -17.91 -4.41 14.24
C PHE A 2 -17.55 -5.46 13.19
N ASN A 3 -18.27 -6.55 13.22
CA ASN A 3 -18.19 -7.58 12.22
C ASN A 3 -18.56 -7.00 10.84
N ALA A 4 -17.82 -7.33 9.79
CA ALA A 4 -18.04 -6.85 8.42
C ALA A 4 -19.48 -7.04 7.92
N THR A 5 -20.23 -7.96 8.50
CA THR A 5 -21.62 -8.23 8.20
C THR A 5 -22.62 -7.23 8.75
N THR A 6 -22.29 -6.56 9.84
CA THR A 6 -23.13 -5.49 10.41
C THR A 6 -22.81 -4.13 9.81
N SER A 7 -21.65 -3.99 9.22
CA SER A 7 -21.14 -2.70 8.74
C SER A 7 -21.85 -2.20 7.48
N SER A 8 -22.25 -3.04 6.54
CA SER A 8 -23.00 -2.57 5.37
C SER A 8 -24.42 -2.10 5.74
N GLY A 9 -25.04 -2.73 6.74
CA GLY A 9 -26.28 -2.26 7.32
C GLY A 9 -26.08 -0.96 8.09
N MET A 10 -25.02 -0.87 8.90
CA MET A 10 -24.67 0.32 9.65
C MET A 10 -24.21 1.49 8.77
N GLU A 11 -23.52 1.22 7.68
CA GLU A 11 -23.12 2.25 6.71
C GLU A 11 -24.33 2.86 6.00
N ASN A 12 -25.33 2.04 5.68
CA ASN A 12 -26.61 2.53 5.14
C ASN A 12 -27.40 3.33 6.19
N LEU A 13 -27.35 2.94 7.44
CA LEU A 13 -27.96 3.68 8.55
C LEU A 13 -27.22 4.99 8.84
N ALA A 14 -25.90 5.02 8.74
CA ALA A 14 -25.10 6.23 8.83
C ALA A 14 -25.44 7.23 7.71
N LYS A 15 -25.64 6.75 6.50
CA LYS A 15 -26.11 7.55 5.35
C LYS A 15 -27.52 8.13 5.56
N LEU A 16 -28.34 7.47 6.36
CA LEU A 16 -29.68 7.94 6.73
C LEU A 16 -29.68 8.89 7.93
N GLY A 17 -28.48 9.18 8.51
CA GLY A 17 -28.36 10.10 9.66
C GLY A 17 -28.86 9.54 10.98
N ALA A 18 -29.08 8.23 11.10
CA ALA A 18 -29.55 7.56 12.31
C ALA A 18 -28.35 7.20 13.22
N TYR A 19 -27.95 8.12 14.08
CA TYR A 19 -26.80 7.94 14.97
C TYR A 19 -27.16 7.44 16.38
N ASP A 20 -28.45 7.40 16.72
CA ASP A 20 -28.89 6.94 18.02
C ASP A 20 -29.10 5.41 18.02
N SER A 21 -28.52 4.73 18.99
CA SER A 21 -28.63 3.28 19.15
C SER A 21 -30.09 2.78 19.26
N GLY A 22 -30.97 3.59 19.83
CA GLY A 22 -32.41 3.30 19.91
C GLY A 22 -33.10 3.37 18.55
N GLN A 23 -32.73 4.32 17.71
CA GLN A 23 -33.26 4.46 16.35
C GLN A 23 -32.75 3.35 15.46
N VAL A 24 -31.46 2.97 15.59
CA VAL A 24 -30.88 1.82 14.89
C VAL A 24 -31.57 0.53 15.25
N ALA A 25 -31.81 0.28 16.54
CA ALA A 25 -32.53 -0.90 17.00
C ALA A 25 -33.98 -0.94 16.49
N SER A 26 -34.67 0.18 16.48
CA SER A 26 -36.05 0.30 15.95
C SER A 26 -36.11 0.06 14.45
N TYR A 27 -35.14 0.57 13.70
CA TYR A 27 -35.05 0.35 12.25
C TYR A 27 -34.76 -1.10 11.92
N LEU A 28 -33.81 -1.73 12.62
CA LEU A 28 -33.50 -3.16 12.46
C LEU A 28 -34.68 -4.05 12.79
N ALA A 29 -35.45 -3.72 13.82
CA ALA A 29 -36.67 -4.44 14.19
C ALA A 29 -37.79 -4.29 13.15
N SER A 30 -37.93 -3.09 12.55
CA SER A 30 -38.96 -2.80 11.57
C SER A 30 -38.67 -3.35 10.18
N SER A 31 -37.40 -3.53 9.81
CA SER A 31 -36.99 -3.93 8.48
C SER A 31 -36.94 -5.45 8.26
N ASN A 32 -37.35 -6.28 9.22
CA ASN A 32 -37.18 -7.75 9.18
C ASN A 32 -35.73 -8.22 8.87
N LEU A 33 -34.80 -7.30 8.91
CA LEU A 33 -33.38 -7.61 8.94
C LEU A 33 -33.14 -8.20 10.32
N LYS A 34 -33.27 -9.52 10.46
CA LYS A 34 -32.83 -10.20 11.69
C LYS A 34 -31.38 -9.84 11.85
N PRO A 35 -31.03 -8.96 12.83
CA PRO A 35 -29.63 -8.79 13.15
C PRO A 35 -29.17 -10.19 13.53
N ASN A 36 -28.07 -10.63 12.99
CA ASN A 36 -27.44 -11.83 13.47
C ASN A 36 -26.76 -11.46 14.79
N VAL A 37 -27.61 -11.23 15.81
CA VAL A 37 -27.22 -10.76 17.15
C VAL A 37 -26.27 -11.78 17.78
N ASP A 38 -26.41 -13.05 17.42
CA ASP A 38 -25.52 -14.13 17.85
C ASP A 38 -24.13 -14.00 17.26
N ARG A 39 -23.96 -13.34 16.11
CA ARG A 39 -22.65 -13.02 15.53
C ARG A 39 -22.08 -11.69 16.00
N ALA A 40 -22.92 -10.74 16.39
CA ALA A 40 -22.46 -9.49 17.00
C ALA A 40 -21.88 -9.71 18.40
N SER A 41 -22.20 -10.83 19.04
CA SER A 41 -21.75 -11.17 20.39
C SER A 41 -20.44 -11.95 20.45
N GLY A 42 -19.67 -12.05 19.36
CA GLY A 42 -18.30 -12.26 19.66
C GLY A 42 -17.49 -13.38 19.09
N SER A 43 -17.78 -13.98 17.98
CA SER A 43 -16.71 -14.67 17.26
C SER A 43 -16.40 -13.95 15.95
N THR A 44 -15.32 -13.20 15.93
CA THR A 44 -14.67 -12.82 14.68
C THR A 44 -14.27 -14.10 13.99
N ASP A 45 -14.91 -14.45 12.87
CA ASP A 45 -14.46 -15.53 12.02
C ASP A 45 -13.00 -15.25 11.63
N SER A 46 -12.06 -16.05 12.12
CA SER A 46 -10.67 -15.91 11.77
C SER A 46 -10.45 -16.52 10.39
N GLN A 47 -9.98 -15.72 9.45
CA GLN A 47 -9.57 -16.22 8.14
C GLN A 47 -8.05 -16.34 8.06
N LYS A 48 -7.58 -17.40 7.45
CA LYS A 48 -6.16 -17.68 7.21
C LYS A 48 -5.96 -17.91 5.72
N ALA A 49 -4.84 -17.44 5.21
CA ALA A 49 -4.44 -17.66 3.84
C ALA A 49 -3.06 -18.34 3.79
N ASN A 50 -2.95 -19.34 2.93
CA ASN A 50 -1.70 -20.01 2.61
C ASN A 50 -1.60 -20.14 1.08
N GLY A 51 -0.46 -19.82 0.51
CA GLY A 51 -0.29 -19.89 -0.93
C GLY A 51 1.17 -19.66 -1.33
N VAL A 52 1.48 -19.98 -2.58
CA VAL A 52 2.80 -19.79 -3.17
C VAL A 52 2.71 -18.73 -4.24
N ALA A 53 3.49 -17.65 -4.12
CA ALA A 53 3.65 -16.67 -5.16
C ALA A 53 4.86 -17.02 -6.03
N LEU A 54 4.73 -16.86 -7.34
CA LEU A 54 5.81 -17.07 -8.29
C LEU A 54 6.21 -15.74 -8.90
N ALA A 55 7.50 -15.53 -9.13
CA ALA A 55 8.00 -14.35 -9.81
C ALA A 55 9.26 -14.65 -10.61
N LEU A 56 9.39 -13.96 -11.73
CA LEU A 56 10.61 -13.91 -12.54
C LEU A 56 11.01 -12.45 -12.69
N ALA A 57 12.31 -12.19 -12.62
CA ALA A 57 12.85 -10.85 -12.81
C ALA A 57 14.08 -10.89 -13.69
N LEU A 58 14.22 -9.89 -14.56
CA LEU A 58 15.39 -9.61 -15.35
C LEU A 58 15.87 -8.20 -14.98
N SER A 59 17.15 -8.04 -14.70
CA SER A 59 17.74 -6.75 -14.37
C SER A 59 19.09 -6.56 -15.07
N GLY A 60 19.37 -5.34 -15.46
CA GLY A 60 20.65 -4.83 -15.93
C GLY A 60 20.99 -3.56 -15.14
N ASP A 61 22.02 -2.86 -15.59
CA ASP A 61 22.53 -1.69 -14.86
C ASP A 61 21.51 -0.55 -14.74
N GLU A 62 20.71 -0.35 -15.78
CA GLU A 62 19.76 0.76 -15.87
C GLU A 62 18.30 0.31 -15.89
N TYR A 63 18.01 -0.99 -15.90
CA TYR A 63 16.64 -1.47 -15.99
C TYR A 63 16.38 -2.69 -15.12
N ARG A 64 15.13 -2.83 -14.73
CA ARG A 64 14.59 -4.03 -14.11
C ARG A 64 13.18 -4.25 -14.65
N VAL A 65 12.89 -5.47 -15.06
CA VAL A 65 11.55 -5.92 -15.44
C VAL A 65 11.23 -7.17 -14.64
N ASP A 66 10.02 -7.25 -14.12
CA ASP A 66 9.56 -8.44 -13.43
C ASP A 66 8.09 -8.72 -13.72
N ILE A 67 7.76 -9.99 -13.63
CA ILE A 67 6.40 -10.52 -13.72
C ILE A 67 6.23 -11.62 -12.68
N GLY A 68 5.05 -11.69 -12.09
CA GLY A 68 4.75 -12.70 -11.08
C GLY A 68 3.26 -12.84 -10.83
N SER A 69 2.92 -13.57 -9.80
CA SER A 69 1.54 -13.78 -9.36
C SER A 69 1.37 -13.39 -7.88
N THR A 70 0.16 -13.04 -7.50
CA THR A 70 -0.25 -13.11 -6.09
C THR A 70 -0.28 -14.57 -5.64
N PRO A 71 -0.38 -14.87 -4.33
CA PRO A 71 -0.37 -16.25 -3.86
C PRO A 71 -1.42 -17.11 -4.56
N LEU A 72 -0.95 -18.16 -5.23
CA LEU A 72 -1.78 -19.18 -5.86
C LEU A 72 -2.41 -20.07 -4.78
N GLY A 73 -3.58 -20.63 -5.06
CA GLY A 73 -4.33 -21.44 -4.09
C GLY A 73 -5.32 -20.61 -3.25
N GLN A 74 -5.50 -19.34 -3.57
CA GLN A 74 -6.53 -18.47 -3.00
C GLN A 74 -7.71 -18.34 -3.98
N ASP A 75 -8.88 -17.96 -3.46
CA ASP A 75 -10.08 -17.70 -4.30
C ASP A 75 -9.83 -16.58 -5.31
N LEU A 76 -9.02 -15.59 -4.91
CA LEU A 76 -8.58 -14.52 -5.78
C LEU A 76 -7.08 -14.64 -6.03
N ASN A 77 -6.69 -14.57 -7.29
CA ASN A 77 -5.30 -14.44 -7.71
C ASN A 77 -5.20 -13.57 -8.95
N THR A 78 -4.07 -12.92 -9.14
CA THR A 78 -3.84 -12.03 -10.27
C THR A 78 -2.35 -11.96 -10.63
N VAL A 79 -2.10 -11.56 -11.88
CA VAL A 79 -0.75 -11.29 -12.35
C VAL A 79 -0.31 -9.90 -11.87
N VAL A 80 0.92 -9.81 -11.42
CA VAL A 80 1.60 -8.58 -11.01
C VAL A 80 2.91 -8.45 -11.75
N GLY A 81 3.48 -7.27 -11.83
CA GLY A 81 4.74 -7.06 -12.50
C GLY A 81 5.07 -5.58 -12.59
N GLY A 82 6.24 -5.28 -13.09
CA GLY A 82 6.65 -3.90 -13.26
C GLY A 82 7.90 -3.74 -14.09
N VAL A 83 8.13 -2.51 -14.47
CA VAL A 83 9.33 -2.05 -15.14
C VAL A 83 9.90 -0.86 -14.36
N LYS A 84 11.19 -0.88 -14.11
CA LYS A 84 11.97 0.25 -13.65
C LYS A 84 13.05 0.52 -14.69
N TRP A 85 13.16 1.77 -15.11
CA TRP A 85 14.20 2.22 -16.01
C TRP A 85 14.86 3.47 -15.41
N SER A 86 16.19 3.42 -15.30
CA SER A 86 16.97 4.44 -14.60
C SER A 86 18.18 4.89 -15.40
N PRO A 87 17.97 5.54 -16.57
CA PRO A 87 19.06 6.03 -17.41
C PRO A 87 19.83 7.16 -16.70
N LYS A 88 21.14 7.13 -16.88
CA LYS A 88 22.01 8.24 -16.51
C LYS A 88 21.96 9.31 -17.60
N LEU A 89 21.49 10.49 -17.26
CA LEU A 89 21.48 11.65 -18.17
C LEU A 89 22.85 12.32 -18.22
N THR A 90 23.56 12.32 -17.09
CA THR A 90 24.96 12.74 -16.95
C THR A 90 25.65 11.86 -15.90
N ASN A 91 26.92 12.13 -15.60
CA ASN A 91 27.65 11.42 -14.54
C ASN A 91 27.00 11.57 -13.15
N TYR A 92 26.22 12.62 -12.94
CA TYR A 92 25.63 12.97 -11.65
C TYR A 92 24.09 12.96 -11.66
N LEU A 93 23.47 13.00 -12.83
CA LEU A 93 22.03 13.15 -12.97
C LEU A 93 21.43 11.89 -13.57
N SER A 94 20.42 11.35 -12.92
CA SER A 94 19.67 10.17 -13.36
C SER A 94 18.18 10.47 -13.40
N LEU A 95 17.49 9.88 -14.35
CA LEU A 95 16.04 9.83 -14.41
C LEU A 95 15.62 8.43 -13.98
N ILE A 96 14.61 8.32 -13.10
CA ILE A 96 14.09 7.04 -12.66
C ILE A 96 12.62 6.98 -13.01
N PHE A 97 12.27 6.10 -13.92
CA PHE A 97 10.89 5.78 -14.26
C PHE A 97 10.51 4.44 -13.66
N THR A 98 9.33 4.36 -13.06
CA THR A 98 8.75 3.11 -12.58
C THR A 98 7.32 3.00 -13.07
N GLY A 99 7.00 1.89 -13.75
CA GLY A 99 5.63 1.52 -14.10
C GLY A 99 5.32 0.16 -13.49
N GLU A 100 4.21 0.03 -12.76
CA GLU A 100 3.97 -1.21 -12.02
C GLU A 100 2.49 -1.53 -11.83
N ARG A 101 2.24 -2.82 -11.74
CA ARG A 101 1.05 -3.43 -11.16
C ARG A 101 1.48 -4.28 -9.98
N ARG A 102 1.10 -3.90 -8.77
CA ARG A 102 1.49 -4.60 -7.52
C ARG A 102 0.27 -4.87 -6.66
N SER A 103 0.26 -6.02 -6.02
CA SER A 103 -0.71 -6.28 -4.96
C SER A 103 -0.37 -5.46 -3.73
N LEU A 104 -1.39 -4.91 -3.08
CA LEU A 104 -1.23 -4.31 -1.75
C LEU A 104 -1.13 -5.43 -0.71
N THR A 105 -0.26 -5.23 0.27
CA THR A 105 0.03 -6.21 1.33
C THR A 105 -0.22 -5.67 2.74
N ASP A 106 -0.95 -4.57 2.84
CA ASP A 106 -1.24 -3.88 4.10
C ASP A 106 -2.07 -4.73 5.04
N SER A 107 -2.92 -5.57 4.48
CA SER A 107 -3.79 -6.49 5.21
C SER A 107 -4.07 -7.76 4.41
N LEU A 108 -4.60 -8.77 5.07
CA LEU A 108 -5.06 -9.99 4.40
C LEU A 108 -6.15 -9.69 3.38
N LEU A 109 -7.05 -8.73 3.69
CA LEU A 109 -8.10 -8.27 2.78
C LEU A 109 -7.51 -7.66 1.50
N SER A 110 -6.57 -6.73 1.62
CA SER A 110 -5.96 -6.08 0.46
C SER A 110 -5.08 -7.03 -0.35
N TRP A 111 -4.49 -8.04 0.29
CA TRP A 111 -3.52 -8.92 -0.35
C TRP A 111 -4.14 -10.08 -1.12
N VAL A 112 -4.97 -10.90 -0.45
CA VAL A 112 -5.55 -12.13 -1.01
C VAL A 112 -7.07 -12.11 -1.05
N GLY A 113 -7.70 -11.11 -0.43
CA GLY A 113 -9.14 -11.01 -0.27
C GLY A 113 -9.67 -11.84 0.90
N LEU A 114 -10.90 -11.55 1.25
CA LEU A 114 -11.64 -12.25 2.30
C LEU A 114 -13.00 -12.71 1.77
N LYS A 115 -13.55 -13.74 2.37
CA LYS A 115 -14.91 -14.19 2.10
C LYS A 115 -15.85 -13.61 3.13
N ASP A 116 -16.86 -12.89 2.67
CA ASP A 116 -17.92 -12.40 3.53
C ASP A 116 -18.76 -13.57 4.04
N SER A 117 -18.76 -13.78 5.33
CA SER A 117 -19.45 -14.91 5.96
C SER A 117 -20.98 -14.87 5.81
N TYR A 118 -21.54 -13.67 5.57
CA TYR A 118 -22.99 -13.50 5.40
C TYR A 118 -23.44 -13.73 3.97
N SER A 119 -22.82 -13.06 3.00
CA SER A 119 -23.18 -13.16 1.58
C SER A 119 -22.49 -14.31 0.85
N GLY A 120 -21.42 -14.87 1.43
CA GLY A 120 -20.55 -15.86 0.80
C GLY A 120 -19.68 -15.29 -0.34
N LYS A 121 -19.73 -13.98 -0.58
CA LYS A 121 -18.99 -13.33 -1.64
C LYS A 121 -17.55 -13.05 -1.20
N THR A 122 -16.60 -13.25 -2.10
CA THR A 122 -15.22 -12.87 -1.90
C THR A 122 -15.00 -11.42 -2.33
N TRP A 123 -14.29 -10.63 -1.53
CA TRP A 123 -13.91 -9.26 -1.85
C TRP A 123 -12.49 -8.96 -1.40
N GLY A 124 -11.88 -7.91 -1.94
CA GLY A 124 -10.51 -7.54 -1.60
C GLY A 124 -9.53 -7.76 -2.74
N GLN A 125 -8.33 -8.21 -2.43
CA GLN A 125 -7.22 -8.39 -3.39
C GLN A 125 -7.02 -7.15 -4.26
N VAL A 126 -6.53 -6.09 -3.63
CA VAL A 126 -6.36 -4.79 -4.28
C VAL A 126 -4.99 -4.72 -4.96
N THR A 127 -4.98 -4.31 -6.21
CA THR A 127 -3.76 -4.00 -6.95
C THR A 127 -3.64 -2.50 -7.18
N LYS A 128 -2.45 -1.96 -6.97
CA LYS A 128 -2.07 -0.63 -7.44
C LYS A 128 -1.49 -0.72 -8.85
N ASN A 129 -1.92 0.16 -9.74
CA ASN A 129 -1.56 0.19 -11.14
C ASN A 129 -1.20 1.62 -11.51
N GLY A 130 0.02 1.86 -11.95
CA GLY A 130 0.47 3.21 -12.27
C GLY A 130 1.97 3.32 -12.29
N GLY A 131 2.49 4.51 -12.02
CA GLY A 131 3.92 4.71 -12.05
C GLY A 131 4.37 6.04 -11.48
N THR A 132 5.69 6.16 -11.38
CA THR A 132 6.38 7.35 -10.87
C THR A 132 7.50 7.75 -11.81
N LEU A 133 7.81 9.03 -11.78
CA LEU A 133 8.99 9.62 -12.40
C LEU A 133 9.77 10.39 -11.34
N GLN A 134 11.07 10.19 -11.27
CA GLN A 134 11.94 10.87 -10.33
C GLN A 134 13.21 11.33 -11.03
N LEU A 135 13.61 12.56 -10.79
CA LEU A 135 14.92 13.10 -11.12
C LEU A 135 15.79 12.99 -9.87
N SER A 136 17.01 12.48 -10.03
CA SER A 136 17.97 12.31 -8.94
C SER A 136 19.34 12.83 -9.35
N TYR A 137 19.93 13.66 -8.50
CA TYR A 137 21.30 14.16 -8.62
C TYR A 137 22.14 13.61 -7.46
N ASP A 138 23.36 13.18 -7.73
CA ASP A 138 24.32 12.69 -6.75
C ASP A 138 25.74 12.92 -7.28
N ASP A 139 26.53 13.73 -6.58
CA ASP A 139 27.92 14.01 -6.91
C ASP A 139 28.95 13.25 -6.05
N GLY A 140 28.45 12.37 -5.17
CA GLY A 140 29.23 11.61 -4.23
C GLY A 140 29.22 12.18 -2.81
N ASP A 141 29.24 13.50 -2.65
CA ASP A 141 29.23 14.21 -1.36
C ASP A 141 27.82 14.61 -0.95
N ALA A 142 27.03 14.99 -1.92
CA ALA A 142 25.67 15.47 -1.74
C ALA A 142 24.75 14.98 -2.85
N GLY A 143 23.46 14.99 -2.58
CA GLY A 143 22.49 14.71 -3.61
C GLY A 143 21.10 15.23 -3.26
N PHE A 144 20.27 15.28 -4.27
CA PHE A 144 18.86 15.57 -4.12
C PHE A 144 18.03 14.71 -5.07
N TYR A 145 16.78 14.54 -4.74
CA TYR A 145 15.81 13.95 -5.64
C TYR A 145 14.47 14.67 -5.55
N VAL A 146 13.75 14.65 -6.64
CA VAL A 146 12.37 15.10 -6.73
C VAL A 146 11.61 14.18 -7.66
N GLY A 147 10.44 13.77 -7.27
CA GLY A 147 9.63 12.86 -8.06
C GLY A 147 8.16 12.92 -7.72
N GLY A 148 7.39 12.25 -8.53
CA GLY A 148 5.97 12.10 -8.31
C GLY A 148 5.35 11.10 -9.26
N GLY A 149 4.08 10.79 -9.02
CA GLY A 149 3.37 9.85 -9.85
C GLY A 149 1.92 9.67 -9.43
N GLY A 150 1.29 8.70 -10.03
CA GLY A 150 -0.09 8.39 -9.74
C GLY A 150 -0.42 6.92 -9.93
N TYR A 151 -1.41 6.47 -9.18
CA TYR A 151 -1.87 5.10 -9.19
C TYR A 151 -3.38 5.00 -9.21
N SER A 152 -3.88 3.97 -9.86
CA SER A 152 -5.25 3.48 -9.71
C SER A 152 -5.26 2.18 -8.90
N TYR A 153 -6.24 2.03 -8.05
CA TYR A 153 -6.41 0.89 -7.15
C TYR A 153 -7.66 0.13 -7.53
N LEU A 154 -7.50 -1.13 -7.85
CA LEU A 154 -8.54 -2.00 -8.32
C LEU A 154 -8.55 -3.30 -7.51
N GLY A 155 -9.71 -3.70 -7.01
CA GLY A 155 -9.89 -4.94 -6.28
C GLY A 155 -11.23 -5.59 -6.60
N GLN A 156 -11.38 -6.85 -6.24
CA GLN A 156 -12.63 -7.59 -6.42
C GLN A 156 -13.68 -7.07 -5.43
N ASN A 157 -14.81 -6.60 -5.92
CA ASN A 157 -15.89 -6.05 -5.09
C ASN A 157 -15.43 -4.96 -4.11
N VAL A 158 -14.41 -4.20 -4.48
CA VAL A 158 -13.88 -3.04 -3.76
C VAL A 158 -14.11 -1.79 -4.60
N ALA A 159 -14.43 -0.69 -3.95
CA ALA A 159 -14.57 0.59 -4.64
C ALA A 159 -13.23 0.97 -5.30
N SER A 160 -13.26 1.40 -6.55
CA SER A 160 -12.06 1.90 -7.23
C SER A 160 -11.56 3.18 -6.56
N ASN A 161 -10.26 3.35 -6.50
CA ASN A 161 -9.60 4.50 -5.91
C ASN A 161 -8.45 4.99 -6.80
N THR A 162 -8.02 6.21 -6.59
CA THR A 162 -6.84 6.77 -7.24
C THR A 162 -5.99 7.49 -6.21
N SER A 163 -4.69 7.59 -6.44
CA SER A 163 -3.81 8.44 -5.67
C SER A 163 -2.85 9.21 -6.54
N ILE A 164 -2.44 10.37 -6.03
CA ILE A 164 -1.24 11.07 -6.45
C ILE A 164 -0.22 11.03 -5.33
N ASN A 165 1.05 10.99 -5.69
CA ASN A 165 2.14 11.06 -4.74
C ASN A 165 3.26 11.97 -5.29
N ALA A 166 3.96 12.61 -4.37
CA ALA A 166 5.16 13.39 -4.66
C ALA A 166 6.18 13.15 -3.56
N ASN A 167 7.44 13.18 -3.92
CA ASN A 167 8.54 13.04 -2.99
C ASN A 167 9.70 13.96 -3.38
N ALA A 168 10.36 14.50 -2.38
CA ALA A 168 11.58 15.27 -2.56
C ALA A 168 12.52 15.04 -1.38
N GLY A 169 13.80 15.14 -1.61
CA GLY A 169 14.77 15.05 -0.53
C GLY A 169 16.13 15.57 -0.95
N VAL A 170 16.88 15.95 0.06
CA VAL A 170 18.28 16.32 -0.04
C VAL A 170 19.08 15.51 0.97
N TYR A 171 20.30 15.17 0.64
CA TYR A 171 21.19 14.46 1.54
C TYR A 171 22.63 14.89 1.36
N LEU A 172 23.40 14.76 2.43
CA LEU A 172 24.82 15.05 2.50
C LEU A 172 25.54 13.83 3.04
N ARG A 173 26.75 13.62 2.58
CA ARG A 173 27.70 12.63 3.12
C ARG A 173 28.88 13.35 3.74
N PRO A 174 28.71 13.93 4.95
CA PRO A 174 29.75 14.74 5.59
C PRO A 174 31.02 13.94 5.89
N TYR A 175 30.91 12.63 5.89
CA TYR A 175 32.02 11.72 6.03
C TYR A 175 31.82 10.51 5.13
N HIS A 176 32.76 10.27 4.23
CA HIS A 176 32.80 9.04 3.44
C HIS A 176 34.26 8.72 3.06
N ASP A 177 34.65 7.50 3.27
CA ASP A 177 35.88 6.89 2.82
C ASP A 177 35.61 5.47 2.30
N GLU A 178 36.64 4.69 2.05
CA GLU A 178 36.52 3.32 1.54
C GLU A 178 35.76 2.40 2.52
N TYR A 179 35.86 2.67 3.81
CA TYR A 179 35.35 1.80 4.89
C TYR A 179 34.11 2.35 5.57
N ARG A 180 33.89 3.66 5.57
CA ARG A 180 32.83 4.31 6.33
C ARG A 180 32.11 5.37 5.52
N GLN A 181 30.82 5.44 5.71
CA GLN A 181 29.98 6.49 5.13
C GLN A 181 28.92 6.92 6.13
N LEU A 182 28.95 8.18 6.48
CA LEU A 182 27.86 8.83 7.22
C LEU A 182 27.02 9.64 6.22
N GLN A 183 25.73 9.35 6.17
CA GLN A 183 24.78 10.11 5.37
C GLN A 183 23.69 10.68 6.26
N THR A 184 23.33 11.92 6.05
CA THR A 184 22.19 12.58 6.69
C THR A 184 21.44 13.40 5.66
N GLY A 185 20.18 13.72 5.94
CA GLY A 185 19.37 14.45 4.96
C GLY A 185 18.03 14.91 5.51
N LEU A 186 17.27 15.47 4.62
CA LEU A 186 15.86 15.81 4.82
C LEU A 186 15.07 15.17 3.68
N SER A 187 14.02 14.45 3.99
CA SER A 187 13.10 13.95 2.99
C SER A 187 11.66 14.33 3.31
N MET A 188 10.90 14.60 2.27
CA MET A 188 9.50 14.96 2.34
C MET A 188 8.72 14.09 1.35
N SER A 189 7.57 13.60 1.76
CA SER A 189 6.63 12.91 0.90
C SER A 189 5.22 13.44 1.09
N TYR A 190 4.49 13.49 0.00
CA TYR A 190 3.09 13.82 -0.07
C TYR A 190 2.32 12.67 -0.71
N MET A 191 1.13 12.40 -0.21
CA MET A 191 0.25 11.36 -0.72
C MET A 191 -1.20 11.80 -0.52
N ASP A 192 -2.00 11.66 -1.56
CA ASP A 192 -3.42 11.98 -1.52
C ASP A 192 -4.23 10.94 -2.28
N TYR A 193 -5.16 10.31 -1.60
CA TYR A 193 -6.11 9.36 -2.17
C TYR A 193 -7.47 9.99 -2.36
N SER A 194 -8.12 9.69 -3.46
CA SER A 194 -9.49 10.19 -3.72
C SER A 194 -10.51 9.69 -2.70
N LYS A 195 -10.26 8.53 -2.08
CA LYS A 195 -11.13 7.92 -1.08
C LYS A 195 -10.31 7.27 0.03
N ASN A 196 -10.81 7.34 1.25
CA ASN A 196 -10.31 6.50 2.33
C ASN A 196 -11.01 5.13 2.27
N LEU A 197 -10.25 4.07 1.98
CA LEU A 197 -10.72 2.68 1.88
C LEU A 197 -10.02 1.77 2.89
N SER A 198 -9.63 2.31 4.05
CA SER A 198 -8.86 1.61 5.09
C SER A 198 -9.68 0.64 5.95
N TYR A 199 -10.99 0.65 5.83
CA TYR A 199 -11.86 -0.18 6.65
C TYR A 199 -11.98 -1.62 6.12
N PHE A 200 -12.39 -2.54 7.03
CA PHE A 200 -12.59 -3.97 6.75
C PHE A 200 -14.08 -4.29 6.56
N THR A 201 -14.77 -3.47 5.80
CA THR A 201 -16.18 -3.65 5.48
C THR A 201 -16.34 -3.95 3.99
N TYR A 202 -17.38 -4.70 3.62
CA TYR A 202 -17.63 -5.05 2.22
C TYR A 202 -17.65 -3.80 1.32
N GLY A 203 -16.88 -3.83 0.24
CA GLY A 203 -16.67 -2.69 -0.65
C GLY A 203 -15.45 -1.81 -0.30
N GLN A 204 -14.87 -1.99 0.88
CA GLN A 204 -13.62 -1.35 1.32
C GLN A 204 -12.42 -2.26 1.01
N GLY A 205 -11.23 -1.70 0.98
CA GLY A 205 -10.01 -2.42 0.58
C GLY A 205 -9.09 -2.83 1.72
N GLY A 206 -9.29 -2.29 2.93
CA GLY A 206 -8.45 -2.58 4.10
C GLY A 206 -6.98 -2.17 3.94
N TYR A 207 -6.70 -1.10 3.21
CA TYR A 207 -5.35 -0.59 2.98
C TYR A 207 -5.23 0.88 3.37
N PHE A 208 -4.01 1.29 3.68
CA PHE A 208 -3.70 2.67 4.04
C PHE A 208 -3.95 3.60 2.85
N SER A 209 -4.94 4.48 2.98
CA SER A 209 -5.39 5.38 1.92
C SER A 209 -5.75 6.76 2.47
N PRO A 210 -4.78 7.48 3.01
CA PRO A 210 -5.00 8.79 3.61
C PRO A 210 -5.30 9.84 2.56
N GLN A 211 -6.04 10.86 2.97
CA GLN A 211 -6.28 12.07 2.20
C GLN A 211 -5.38 13.19 2.77
N ASN A 212 -4.64 13.88 1.89
CA ASN A 212 -3.71 14.95 2.27
C ASN A 212 -2.64 14.54 3.32
N TYR A 213 -1.96 13.43 3.08
CA TYR A 213 -0.90 12.97 3.97
C TYR A 213 0.44 13.62 3.60
N VAL A 214 1.09 14.22 4.57
CA VAL A 214 2.45 14.77 4.46
C VAL A 214 3.34 14.08 5.48
N SER A 215 4.51 13.63 5.07
CA SER A 215 5.54 13.10 5.95
C SER A 215 6.85 13.85 5.72
N VAL A 216 7.50 14.22 6.82
CA VAL A 216 8.85 14.80 6.81
C VAL A 216 9.73 13.95 7.70
N SER A 217 10.91 13.60 7.23
CA SER A 217 11.88 12.80 7.99
C SER A 217 13.30 13.32 7.83
N LEU A 218 14.10 13.09 8.86
CA LEU A 218 15.53 13.40 8.94
C LEU A 218 16.31 12.08 9.01
N PRO A 219 16.54 11.42 7.87
CA PRO A 219 17.29 10.18 7.85
C PRO A 219 18.75 10.42 8.22
N VAL A 220 19.28 9.55 9.08
CA VAL A 220 20.70 9.45 9.38
C VAL A 220 21.10 8.00 9.21
N SER A 221 22.14 7.73 8.45
CA SER A 221 22.64 6.37 8.28
C SER A 221 24.15 6.32 8.33
N LEU A 222 24.67 5.33 9.03
CA LEU A 222 26.09 5.00 9.08
C LEU A 222 26.29 3.65 8.42
N THR A 223 27.17 3.58 7.44
CA THR A 223 27.61 2.33 6.83
C THR A 223 29.09 2.13 7.16
N GLU A 224 29.42 0.96 7.68
CA GLU A 224 30.81 0.52 7.89
C GLU A 224 31.06 -0.75 7.11
N LYS A 225 32.15 -0.80 6.36
CA LYS A 225 32.58 -1.94 5.56
C LYS A 225 33.82 -2.55 6.20
N TYR A 226 33.81 -3.85 6.32
CA TYR A 226 34.95 -4.67 6.76
C TYR A 226 35.22 -5.70 5.64
N ASP A 227 36.37 -6.30 5.65
CA ASP A 227 36.83 -7.20 4.57
C ASP A 227 35.73 -8.15 4.05
N ASN A 228 34.97 -8.76 4.95
CA ASN A 228 33.98 -9.80 4.61
C ASN A 228 32.53 -9.44 4.97
N TRP A 229 32.27 -8.28 5.57
CA TRP A 229 30.91 -7.90 5.98
C TRP A 229 30.70 -6.37 6.00
N THR A 230 29.47 -5.98 5.90
CA THR A 230 29.04 -4.58 5.93
C THR A 230 27.99 -4.41 7.00
N MET A 231 28.20 -3.48 7.92
CA MET A 231 27.22 -3.05 8.91
C MET A 231 26.55 -1.77 8.45
N LYS A 232 25.22 -1.71 8.61
CA LYS A 232 24.44 -0.49 8.39
C LYS A 232 23.59 -0.21 9.61
N LEU A 233 23.65 1.03 10.09
CA LEU A 233 22.83 1.57 11.17
C LEU A 233 22.05 2.78 10.62
N GLY A 234 20.75 2.90 10.97
CA GLY A 234 19.91 4.00 10.51
C GLY A 234 18.61 4.11 11.31
#